data_2244e2b0001d26b3fedc20810a1f87d6
#
_entry.id   2244e2b0001d26b3fedc20810a1f87d6
#
_cell.length_a   1.000
_cell.length_b   1.000
_cell.length_c   1.000
_cell.angle_alpha   90.00
_cell.angle_beta   90.00
_cell.angle_gamma   90.00
#
_symmetry.space_group_name_H-M   'P 1'
#
loop_
_entity.id
_entity.type
_entity.pdbx_description
1 polymer ?
#
loop_
_entity_poly.entity_id
_entity_poly.type
_entity_poly.pdbx_seq_one_letter_code
_entity_poly.pdbx_strand_id
1 'polypeptide(L)'
;MSYLFANKLQTFFDANGNPLSGGKIYAYANGTSTLQNTYSNSALSSANTNPLILNSAGKPQQNIYLSPLNYRMELYTSADVLVTQCAD
;
A
#
# COMPACT_ATOMS: atom_id res chain seq x y z
N MET A 1 -3.93 -1.35 -18.55
CA MET A 1 -5.02 -1.73 -17.64
C MET A 1 -4.56 -1.60 -16.21
N SER A 2 -5.38 -1.07 -15.33
CA SER A 2 -5.03 -0.91 -13.92
C SER A 2 -5.77 -1.93 -13.07
N TYR A 3 -5.22 -2.19 -11.88
CA TYR A 3 -5.84 -3.09 -10.91
C TYR A 3 -6.03 -2.33 -9.61
N LEU A 4 -7.19 -2.48 -8.98
CA LEU A 4 -7.42 -1.92 -7.65
C LEU A 4 -6.86 -2.89 -6.61
N PHE A 5 -5.79 -2.47 -5.92
CA PHE A 5 -5.21 -3.25 -4.82
C PHE A 5 -6.00 -3.06 -3.55
N ALA A 6 -6.34 -1.81 -3.21
CA ALA A 6 -7.12 -1.47 -2.03
C ALA A 6 -7.81 -0.14 -2.25
N ASN A 7 -9.01 0.00 -1.69
CA ASN A 7 -9.70 1.28 -1.69
C ASN A 7 -9.56 1.96 -0.33
N LYS A 8 -9.89 3.24 -0.27
CA LYS A 8 -9.71 4.02 0.96
C LYS A 8 -10.73 3.71 2.05
N LEU A 9 -11.67 2.79 1.80
CA LEU A 9 -12.60 2.30 2.82
C LEU A 9 -12.09 1.05 3.52
N GLN A 10 -11.03 0.44 2.98
CA GLN A 10 -10.49 -0.80 3.52
C GLN A 10 -9.61 -0.50 4.74
N THR A 11 -9.82 -1.24 5.83
CA THR A 11 -9.01 -1.10 7.04
C THR A 11 -7.92 -2.16 7.07
N PHE A 12 -6.70 -1.75 7.36
CA PHE A 12 -5.58 -2.67 7.59
C PHE A 12 -5.37 -2.83 9.09
N PHE A 13 -4.95 -4.01 9.51
CA PHE A 13 -4.80 -4.36 10.91
C PHE A 13 -3.37 -4.80 11.20
N ASP A 14 -2.96 -4.59 12.47
CA ASP A 14 -1.68 -5.12 12.94
C ASP A 14 -1.83 -6.59 13.32
N ALA A 15 -0.74 -7.19 13.83
CA ALA A 15 -0.72 -8.59 14.19
C ALA A 15 -1.66 -8.93 15.37
N ASN A 16 -2.10 -7.94 16.12
CA ASN A 16 -3.01 -8.09 17.25
C ASN A 16 -4.46 -7.82 16.90
N GLY A 17 -4.76 -7.51 15.62
CA GLY A 17 -6.11 -7.22 15.18
C GLY A 17 -6.57 -5.81 15.42
N ASN A 18 -5.68 -4.89 15.79
CA ASN A 18 -6.01 -3.48 15.96
C ASN A 18 -5.81 -2.73 14.64
N PRO A 19 -6.62 -1.67 14.38
CA PRO A 19 -6.38 -0.85 13.19
C PRO A 19 -4.95 -0.34 13.15
N LEU A 20 -4.33 -0.39 11.97
CA LEU A 20 -2.92 -0.03 11.80
C LEU A 20 -2.78 1.48 11.64
N SER A 21 -2.99 2.21 12.75
CA SER A 21 -2.94 3.67 12.76
C SER A 21 -1.55 4.17 12.36
N GLY A 22 -1.50 5.03 11.34
CA GLY A 22 -0.24 5.59 10.86
C GLY A 22 0.67 4.60 10.17
N GLY A 23 0.16 3.40 9.83
CA GLY A 23 0.93 2.39 9.14
C GLY A 23 1.38 2.85 7.76
N LYS A 24 2.25 2.08 7.14
CA LYS A 24 2.84 2.40 5.85
C LYS A 24 2.73 1.22 4.90
N ILE A 25 2.40 1.52 3.65
CA ILE A 25 2.38 0.52 2.58
C ILE A 25 3.46 0.89 1.58
N TYR A 26 4.47 0.04 1.46
CA TYR A 26 5.54 0.19 0.47
C TYR A 26 5.21 -0.67 -0.74
N ALA A 27 5.46 -0.15 -1.92
CA ALA A 27 5.31 -0.86 -3.18
C ALA A 27 6.65 -0.94 -3.88
N TYR A 28 7.07 -2.17 -4.19
CA TYR A 28 8.35 -2.43 -4.87
C TYR A 28 8.09 -3.19 -6.16
N ALA A 29 9.01 -3.06 -7.12
CA ALA A 29 9.04 -3.96 -8.25
C ALA A 29 9.36 -5.38 -7.72
N ASN A 30 8.57 -6.37 -8.13
CA ASN A 30 8.69 -7.72 -7.59
C ASN A 30 10.12 -8.26 -7.77
N GLY A 31 10.64 -8.86 -6.70
CA GLY A 31 11.98 -9.42 -6.70
C GLY A 31 13.10 -8.40 -6.50
N THR A 32 12.77 -7.13 -6.22
CA THR A 32 13.75 -6.06 -6.03
C THR A 32 13.41 -5.22 -4.82
N SER A 33 14.33 -4.31 -4.47
CA SER A 33 14.06 -3.28 -3.47
C SER A 33 13.84 -1.91 -4.13
N THR A 34 13.56 -1.88 -5.43
CA THR A 34 13.29 -0.65 -6.16
C THR A 34 11.82 -0.28 -5.99
N LEU A 35 11.55 0.94 -5.54
CA LEU A 35 10.19 1.43 -5.37
C LEU A 35 9.48 1.50 -6.72
N GLN A 36 8.21 1.10 -6.75
CA GLN A 36 7.39 1.12 -7.94
C GLN A 36 6.07 1.82 -7.62
N ASN A 37 5.68 2.77 -8.45
CA ASN A 37 4.55 3.65 -8.16
C ASN A 37 3.22 2.91 -8.12
N THR A 38 2.39 3.28 -7.14
CA THR A 38 0.96 3.02 -7.16
C THR A 38 0.23 4.33 -7.46
N TYR A 39 -1.06 4.25 -7.78
CA TYR A 39 -1.80 5.40 -8.28
C TYR A 39 -3.13 5.52 -7.56
N SER A 40 -3.62 6.76 -7.46
CA SER A 40 -4.89 7.02 -6.79
C SER A 40 -6.10 6.87 -7.70
N ASN A 41 -5.88 6.74 -9.01
CA ASN A 41 -6.97 6.63 -9.99
C ASN A 41 -6.70 5.50 -10.99
N SER A 42 -7.77 5.05 -11.64
CA SER A 42 -7.67 3.95 -12.60
C SER A 42 -6.99 4.36 -13.90
N ALA A 43 -6.89 5.65 -14.18
CA ALA A 43 -6.18 6.15 -15.35
C ALA A 43 -4.67 6.16 -15.17
N LEU A 44 -4.18 5.86 -13.95
CA LEU A 44 -2.75 5.82 -13.60
C LEU A 44 -2.05 7.16 -13.87
N SER A 45 -2.78 8.27 -13.67
CA SER A 45 -2.24 9.61 -13.93
C SER A 45 -1.83 10.36 -12.66
N SER A 46 -2.24 9.88 -11.48
CA SER A 46 -1.90 10.51 -10.20
C SER A 46 -1.22 9.50 -9.30
N ALA A 47 0.11 9.59 -9.19
CA ALA A 47 0.88 8.66 -8.38
C ALA A 47 0.66 8.92 -6.89
N ASN A 48 0.51 7.85 -6.11
CA ASN A 48 0.51 7.92 -4.66
C ASN A 48 1.92 8.13 -4.13
N THR A 49 2.03 8.63 -2.90
CA THR A 49 3.32 8.62 -2.21
C THR A 49 3.77 7.17 -1.99
N ASN A 50 5.05 6.95 -1.89
CA ASN A 50 5.60 5.62 -1.64
C ASN A 50 6.68 5.75 -0.57
N PRO A 51 6.40 5.39 0.69
CA PRO A 51 5.23 4.62 1.13
C PRO A 51 3.95 5.44 1.19
N LEU A 52 2.82 4.76 1.06
CA LEU A 52 1.51 5.34 1.32
C LEU A 52 1.23 5.24 2.82
N ILE A 53 0.88 6.37 3.43
CA ILE A 53 0.66 6.44 4.88
C ILE A 53 -0.83 6.22 5.17
N LEU A 54 -1.12 5.29 6.08
CA LEU A 54 -2.48 5.04 6.53
C LEU A 54 -2.89 6.12 7.54
N ASN A 55 -4.20 6.40 7.62
CA ASN A 55 -4.71 7.37 8.59
C ASN A 55 -4.82 6.73 9.99
N SER A 56 -5.36 7.47 10.95
CA SER A 56 -5.48 6.99 12.32
C SER A 56 -6.42 5.81 12.47
N ALA A 57 -7.28 5.55 11.50
CA ALA A 57 -8.18 4.39 11.49
C ALA A 57 -7.58 3.20 10.75
N GLY A 58 -6.33 3.28 10.29
CA GLY A 58 -5.68 2.20 9.55
C GLY A 58 -6.14 2.08 8.11
N LYS A 59 -6.70 3.14 7.55
CA LYS A 59 -7.21 3.14 6.17
C LYS A 59 -6.29 3.94 5.26
N PRO A 60 -6.11 3.51 3.98
CA PRO A 60 -5.39 4.33 3.02
C PRO A 60 -6.10 5.66 2.82
N GLN A 61 -5.32 6.71 2.60
CA GLN A 61 -5.90 8.04 2.36
C GLN A 61 -6.33 8.21 0.91
N GLN A 62 -5.94 7.28 0.04
CA GLN A 62 -6.27 7.27 -1.38
C GLN A 62 -6.54 5.84 -1.80
N ASN A 63 -7.29 5.65 -2.89
CA ASN A 63 -7.35 4.35 -3.53
C ASN A 63 -5.96 3.96 -4.02
N ILE A 64 -5.67 2.67 -4.04
CA ILE A 64 -4.39 2.14 -4.48
C ILE A 64 -4.62 1.32 -5.74
N TYR A 65 -4.30 1.90 -6.89
CA TYR A 65 -4.34 1.22 -8.18
C TYR A 65 -2.94 0.84 -8.61
N LEU A 66 -2.80 -0.35 -9.17
CA LEU A 66 -1.52 -0.86 -9.66
C LEU A 66 -1.51 -0.81 -11.17
N SER A 67 -0.36 -0.46 -11.74
CA SER A 67 -0.15 -0.60 -13.18
C SER A 67 0.01 -2.09 -13.52
N PRO A 68 -0.04 -2.49 -14.81
CA PRO A 68 0.06 -3.91 -15.18
C PRO A 68 1.52 -4.41 -15.13
N LEU A 69 2.12 -4.29 -13.94
CA LEU A 69 3.47 -4.76 -13.63
C LEU A 69 3.38 -5.66 -12.40
N ASN A 70 4.44 -6.41 -12.14
CA ASN A 70 4.49 -7.24 -10.95
C ASN A 70 4.97 -6.42 -9.76
N TYR A 71 4.26 -6.50 -8.64
CA TYR A 71 4.55 -5.74 -7.44
C TYR A 71 4.85 -6.65 -6.27
N ARG A 72 5.68 -6.15 -5.36
CA ARG A 72 5.77 -6.67 -4.00
C ARG A 72 5.31 -5.57 -3.06
N MET A 73 4.25 -5.86 -2.30
CA MET A 73 3.68 -4.91 -1.36
C MET A 73 4.11 -5.29 0.04
N GLU A 74 4.51 -4.31 0.84
CA GLU A 74 4.90 -4.54 2.24
C GLU A 74 4.12 -3.59 3.13
N LEU A 75 3.58 -4.14 4.22
CA LEU A 75 2.80 -3.38 5.19
C LEU A 75 3.62 -3.25 6.47
N TYR A 76 3.81 -2.01 6.92
CA TYR A 76 4.60 -1.69 8.10
C TYR A 76 3.77 -0.94 9.13
N THR A 77 4.15 -1.06 10.41
CA THR A 77 3.60 -0.20 11.47
C THR A 77 4.16 1.21 11.33
N SER A 78 3.60 2.16 12.09
CA SER A 78 4.13 3.52 12.12
C SER A 78 5.57 3.58 12.62
N ALA A 79 6.01 2.56 13.36
CA ALA A 79 7.38 2.44 13.85
C ALA A 79 8.31 1.69 12.88
N ASP A 80 7.86 1.46 11.63
CA ASP A 80 8.63 0.77 10.59
C ASP A 80 8.93 -0.70 10.90
N VAL A 81 8.00 -1.37 11.60
CA VAL A 81 8.09 -2.80 11.83
C VAL A 81 7.22 -3.52 10.80
N LEU A 82 7.81 -4.48 10.08
CA LEU A 82 7.09 -5.22 9.04
C LEU A 82 5.94 -6.03 9.65
N VAL A 83 4.73 -5.83 9.14
CA VAL A 83 3.55 -6.60 9.54
C VAL A 83 3.40 -7.80 8.62
N THR A 84 3.39 -7.56 7.31
CA THR A 84 3.24 -8.61 6.33
C THR A 84 3.74 -8.13 4.96
N GLN A 85 3.94 -9.06 4.06
CA GLN A 85 4.27 -8.73 2.68
C GLN A 85 3.50 -9.65 1.74
N CYS A 86 3.27 -9.16 0.54
CA CYS A 86 2.59 -9.90 -0.51
C CYS A 86 3.35 -9.70 -1.81
N ALA A 87 3.84 -10.78 -2.39
CA ALA A 87 4.49 -10.74 -3.69
C ALA A 87 3.51 -11.24 -4.75
N ASP A 88 3.52 -10.58 -5.89
CA ASP A 88 2.64 -10.93 -7.00
C ASP A 88 3.36 -11.88 -7.96
#